data_f4ed7f66da103d4e531116b530dabff3
#
_entry.id   f4ed7f66da103d4e531116b530dabff3
#
_cell.length_a   1.000
_cell.length_b   1.000
_cell.length_c   1.000
_cell.angle_alpha   90.00
_cell.angle_beta   90.00
_cell.angle_gamma   90.00
#
_symmetry.space_group_name_H-M   'P 1'
#
loop_
_entity.id
_entity.type
_entity.pdbx_description
1 polymer ?
#
loop_
_entity_poly.entity_id
_entity_poly.type
_entity_poly.pdbx_seq_one_letter_code
_entity_poly.pdbx_strand_id
1 'polypeptide(L)'
;YFRLSCVLPVSVKKVITLNVKADEEAVTNTKSEEKTACKEQEDIDNCKIVDISGGGIRLQSKKKYQKDDYMMLDFNLDIDGSISHKSIIGKVVESRANDNDGTLFANRLQFVDIDRLDREEIIKYIFGQQRNILKKELSSNG
;
A
#
# COMPACT_ATOMS: atom_id res chain seq x y z
N TYR A 1 16.28 -2.01 5.14
CA TYR A 1 15.36 -3.17 5.15
C TYR A 1 15.55 -3.98 3.89
N PHE A 2 15.31 -5.27 4.01
CA PHE A 2 15.28 -6.14 2.85
C PHE A 2 14.11 -5.78 1.97
N ARG A 3 14.27 -6.00 0.70
CA ARG A 3 13.30 -5.60 -0.29
C ARG A 3 13.06 -6.74 -1.26
N LEU A 4 11.83 -6.89 -1.69
CA LEU A 4 11.43 -7.95 -2.61
C LEU A 4 10.67 -7.38 -3.78
N SER A 5 11.13 -7.69 -4.99
CA SER A 5 10.36 -7.39 -6.19
C SER A 5 9.24 -8.40 -6.29
N CYS A 6 8.04 -7.92 -6.51
CA CYS A 6 6.88 -8.79 -6.52
C CYS A 6 5.78 -8.17 -7.35
N VAL A 7 4.66 -8.89 -7.47
CA VAL A 7 3.47 -8.34 -8.08
C VAL A 7 2.31 -8.71 -7.18
N LEU A 8 1.79 -7.73 -6.46
CA LEU A 8 0.70 -7.94 -5.52
C LEU A 8 -0.40 -6.92 -5.77
N PRO A 9 -1.65 -7.36 -5.82
CA PRO A 9 -2.73 -6.38 -5.91
C PRO A 9 -2.83 -5.59 -4.60
N VAL A 10 -3.16 -4.33 -4.72
CA VAL A 10 -3.34 -3.46 -3.56
C VAL A 10 -4.46 -2.47 -3.85
N SER A 11 -5.32 -2.27 -2.87
CA SER A 11 -6.33 -1.23 -2.93
C SER A 11 -5.81 0.00 -2.22
N VAL A 12 -5.87 1.14 -2.87
CA VAL A 12 -5.32 2.37 -2.36
C VAL A 12 -6.43 3.40 -2.21
N LYS A 13 -6.50 4.02 -1.05
CA LYS A 13 -7.53 4.99 -0.75
C LYS A 13 -6.89 6.17 -0.04
N LYS A 14 -7.21 7.37 -0.50
CA LYS A 14 -6.63 8.56 0.10
C LYS A 14 -7.20 8.79 1.48
N VAL A 15 -6.34 9.11 2.43
CA VAL A 15 -6.73 9.39 3.80
C VAL A 15 -6.83 10.89 3.98
N ILE A 16 -7.97 11.34 4.48
CA ILE A 16 -8.20 12.76 4.70
C ILE A 16 -8.15 13.01 6.19
N THR A 17 -6.97 13.34 6.68
CA THR A 17 -6.77 13.50 8.11
C THR A 17 -7.33 14.79 8.64
N LEU A 18 -7.45 15.79 7.80
CA LEU A 18 -7.96 17.06 8.26
C LEU A 18 -9.36 16.97 8.79
N ASN A 19 -10.12 16.07 8.26
CA ASN A 19 -11.50 15.93 8.65
C ASN A 19 -11.65 15.57 10.11
N VAL A 20 -10.65 14.94 10.65
CA VAL A 20 -10.72 14.54 12.04
C VAL A 20 -10.87 15.72 12.96
N LYS A 21 -10.13 16.76 12.69
CA LYS A 21 -10.23 17.94 13.52
C LYS A 21 -11.54 18.65 13.36
N ALA A 22 -11.93 18.80 12.14
CA ALA A 22 -13.19 19.46 11.87
C ALA A 22 -14.31 18.73 12.54
N ASP A 23 -14.17 17.46 12.66
CA ASP A 23 -15.23 16.64 13.19
C ASP A 23 -15.54 16.95 14.63
N GLU A 24 -14.58 17.37 15.37
CA GLU A 24 -14.84 17.70 16.75
C GLU A 24 -15.87 18.76 16.88
N GLU A 25 -15.70 19.79 16.10
CA GLU A 25 -16.64 20.85 16.15
C GLU A 25 -17.88 20.51 15.41
N ALA A 26 -17.70 19.71 14.41
CA ALA A 26 -18.78 19.35 13.56
C ALA A 26 -19.58 18.19 14.10
N VAL A 27 -19.42 17.91 15.34
CA VAL A 27 -20.17 16.85 15.97
C VAL A 27 -21.64 17.03 15.70
N THR A 28 -22.08 18.24 15.70
CA THR A 28 -23.45 18.52 15.43
C THR A 28 -23.83 18.29 13.98
N ASN A 29 -22.82 18.19 13.14
CA ASN A 29 -23.07 18.04 11.71
C ASN A 29 -22.82 16.62 11.25
N THR A 30 -23.38 15.70 11.94
CA THR A 30 -23.17 14.29 11.62
C THR A 30 -23.56 13.95 10.20
N LYS A 31 -24.49 14.69 9.67
CA LYS A 31 -24.95 14.42 8.31
C LYS A 31 -23.84 14.60 7.31
N SER A 32 -23.05 15.65 7.48
CA SER A 32 -21.98 15.88 6.54
C SER A 32 -20.98 14.76 6.58
N GLU A 33 -20.77 14.22 7.74
CA GLU A 33 -19.83 13.15 7.88
C GLU A 33 -20.21 11.95 7.04
N GLU A 34 -21.47 11.63 7.05
CA GLU A 34 -21.94 10.49 6.30
C GLU A 34 -21.67 10.67 4.83
N LYS A 35 -21.96 11.85 4.33
CA LYS A 35 -21.75 12.10 2.92
C LYS A 35 -20.30 12.00 2.56
N THR A 36 -19.46 12.53 3.41
CA THR A 36 -18.03 12.50 3.15
C THR A 36 -17.55 11.08 3.07
N ALA A 37 -18.00 10.25 3.99
CA ALA A 37 -17.57 8.88 4.01
C ALA A 37 -17.95 8.17 2.72
N CYS A 38 -19.14 8.42 2.22
CA CYS A 38 -19.56 7.77 0.99
C CYS A 38 -18.70 8.17 -0.18
N LYS A 39 -18.32 9.43 -0.26
CA LYS A 39 -17.49 9.88 -1.36
C LYS A 39 -16.12 9.25 -1.29
N GLU A 40 -15.57 9.14 -0.10
CA GLU A 40 -14.26 8.57 0.03
C GLU A 40 -14.21 7.14 -0.43
N GLN A 41 -15.27 6.41 -0.18
CA GLN A 41 -15.31 5.02 -0.57
C GLN A 41 -15.29 4.85 -2.08
N GLU A 42 -15.73 5.83 -2.80
CA GLU A 42 -15.77 5.74 -4.25
C GLU A 42 -14.41 5.95 -4.87
N ASP A 43 -13.44 6.44 -4.09
CA ASP A 43 -12.13 6.77 -4.64
C ASP A 43 -11.10 5.68 -4.40
N ILE A 44 -11.54 4.44 -4.38
CA ILE A 44 -10.60 3.33 -4.22
C ILE A 44 -9.90 3.08 -5.55
N ASP A 45 -8.59 3.04 -5.50
CA ASP A 45 -7.77 2.83 -6.67
C ASP A 45 -7.14 1.44 -6.57
N ASN A 46 -7.34 0.62 -7.57
CA ASN A 46 -6.76 -0.72 -7.58
C ASN A 46 -5.43 -0.68 -8.30
N CYS A 47 -4.38 -0.95 -7.57
CA CYS A 47 -3.02 -0.82 -8.05
C CYS A 47 -2.27 -2.11 -7.88
N LYS A 48 -0.97 -2.09 -8.22
CA LYS A 48 -0.09 -3.23 -8.04
C LYS A 48 1.13 -2.80 -7.25
N ILE A 49 1.44 -3.57 -6.22
CA ILE A 49 2.71 -3.41 -5.54
C ILE A 49 3.75 -4.13 -6.39
N VAL A 50 4.82 -3.42 -6.73
CA VAL A 50 5.90 -4.01 -7.53
C VAL A 50 7.16 -4.21 -6.71
N ASP A 51 7.17 -3.71 -5.46
CA ASP A 51 8.33 -3.82 -4.61
C ASP A 51 7.86 -3.61 -3.17
N ILE A 52 8.33 -4.42 -2.24
CA ILE A 52 7.90 -4.32 -0.85
C ILE A 52 9.08 -4.51 0.08
N SER A 53 9.08 -3.74 1.17
CA SER A 53 10.08 -3.86 2.22
C SER A 53 9.40 -3.63 3.56
N GLY A 54 10.16 -3.77 4.64
CA GLY A 54 9.62 -3.48 5.96
C GLY A 54 9.34 -2.00 6.18
N GLY A 55 9.86 -1.13 5.35
CA GLY A 55 9.68 0.31 5.50
C GLY A 55 8.69 0.93 4.55
N GLY A 56 8.29 0.24 3.49
CA GLY A 56 7.38 0.82 2.54
C GLY A 56 7.21 -0.04 1.30
N ILE A 57 6.54 0.55 0.30
CA ILE A 57 6.26 -0.16 -0.94
C ILE A 57 6.50 0.77 -2.12
N ARG A 58 6.67 0.15 -3.28
CA ARG A 58 6.54 0.82 -4.56
C ARG A 58 5.35 0.24 -5.24
N LEU A 59 4.50 1.10 -5.79
CA LEU A 59 3.34 0.60 -6.49
C LEU A 59 3.15 1.33 -7.80
N GLN A 60 2.45 0.67 -8.69
CA GLN A 60 2.16 1.18 -10.01
C GLN A 60 0.70 1.56 -10.06
N SER A 61 0.41 2.76 -10.54
CA SER A 61 -0.96 3.26 -10.59
C SER A 61 -1.22 3.94 -11.92
N LYS A 62 -2.48 4.13 -12.23
CA LYS A 62 -2.87 4.88 -13.41
C LYS A 62 -3.02 6.36 -13.11
N LYS A 63 -3.08 6.71 -11.84
CA LYS A 63 -3.18 8.10 -11.42
C LYS A 63 -1.88 8.56 -10.82
N LYS A 64 -1.59 9.83 -10.98
CA LYS A 64 -0.46 10.42 -10.30
C LYS A 64 -0.89 10.79 -8.89
N TYR A 65 -0.08 10.38 -7.91
CA TYR A 65 -0.35 10.74 -6.52
C TYR A 65 0.43 12.00 -6.16
N GLN A 66 -0.01 12.66 -5.12
CA GLN A 66 0.63 13.86 -4.65
C GLN A 66 1.62 13.54 -3.55
N LYS A 67 2.80 14.13 -3.63
CA LYS A 67 3.79 13.96 -2.59
C LYS A 67 3.22 14.39 -1.26
N ASP A 68 3.54 13.63 -0.23
CA ASP A 68 3.13 13.88 1.16
C ASP A 68 1.67 13.57 1.45
N ASP A 69 0.93 13.05 0.49
CA ASP A 69 -0.40 12.54 0.77
C ASP A 69 -0.31 11.23 1.53
N TYR A 70 -1.32 10.97 2.35
CA TYR A 70 -1.43 9.71 3.08
C TYR A 70 -2.44 8.82 2.39
N MET A 71 -2.07 7.56 2.24
CA MET A 71 -2.91 6.57 1.57
C MET A 71 -3.11 5.37 2.47
N MET A 72 -4.34 4.85 2.49
CA MET A 72 -4.61 3.59 3.16
C MET A 72 -4.35 2.48 2.15
N LEU A 73 -3.49 1.55 2.51
CA LEU A 73 -3.06 0.47 1.63
C LEU A 73 -3.61 -0.84 2.16
N ASP A 74 -4.41 -1.51 1.35
CA ASP A 74 -5.00 -2.80 1.71
C ASP A 74 -4.47 -3.87 0.77
N PHE A 75 -3.80 -4.85 1.31
CA PHE A 75 -3.22 -5.92 0.51
C PHE A 75 -3.11 -7.19 1.36
N ASN A 76 -2.94 -8.31 0.68
CA ASN A 76 -2.84 -9.60 1.32
C ASN A 76 -1.48 -10.20 1.12
N LEU A 77 -0.96 -10.85 2.15
CA LEU A 77 0.31 -11.56 2.09
C LEU A 77 0.08 -13.03 2.35
N ASP A 78 0.61 -13.87 1.49
CA ASP A 78 0.58 -15.30 1.68
C ASP A 78 1.86 -15.69 2.43
N ILE A 79 1.72 -16.00 3.71
CA ILE A 79 2.85 -16.36 4.55
C ILE A 79 2.72 -17.83 4.89
N ASP A 80 3.52 -18.66 4.23
CA ASP A 80 3.53 -20.12 4.46
C ASP A 80 2.15 -20.73 4.32
N GLY A 81 1.41 -20.29 3.30
CA GLY A 81 0.10 -20.82 3.03
C GLY A 81 -1.04 -20.17 3.77
N SER A 82 -0.74 -19.25 4.67
CA SER A 82 -1.77 -18.50 5.39
C SER A 82 -1.86 -17.09 4.84
N ILE A 83 -3.06 -16.67 4.53
CA ILE A 83 -3.26 -15.32 4.00
C ILE A 83 -3.43 -14.34 5.16
N SER A 84 -2.60 -13.33 5.19
CA SER A 84 -2.67 -12.28 6.20
C SER A 84 -3.02 -10.96 5.52
N HIS A 85 -4.13 -10.37 5.91
CA HIS A 85 -4.56 -9.10 5.34
C HIS A 85 -3.88 -7.95 6.06
N LYS A 86 -3.35 -7.01 5.29
CA LYS A 86 -2.69 -5.83 5.83
C LYS A 86 -3.45 -4.59 5.43
N SER A 87 -3.60 -3.68 6.39
CA SER A 87 -4.23 -2.39 6.16
C SER A 87 -3.32 -1.37 6.81
N ILE A 88 -2.49 -0.71 6.02
CA ILE A 88 -1.40 0.11 6.54
C ILE A 88 -1.42 1.46 5.85
N ILE A 89 -1.14 2.51 6.60
CA ILE A 89 -1.07 3.85 6.02
C ILE A 89 0.32 4.09 5.47
N GLY A 90 0.38 4.60 4.24
CA GLY A 90 1.63 4.98 3.62
C GLY A 90 1.61 6.44 3.23
N LYS A 91 2.76 7.09 3.34
CA LYS A 91 2.93 8.46 2.91
C LYS A 91 3.64 8.47 1.57
N VAL A 92 3.10 9.21 0.60
CA VAL A 92 3.69 9.27 -0.73
C VAL A 92 4.98 10.06 -0.67
N VAL A 93 6.08 9.39 -1.00
CA VAL A 93 7.39 10.03 -1.04
C VAL A 93 7.65 10.57 -2.42
N GLU A 94 7.22 9.86 -3.43
CA GLU A 94 7.50 10.23 -4.80
C GLU A 94 6.47 9.60 -5.72
N SER A 95 6.08 10.32 -6.77
CA SER A 95 5.19 9.81 -7.80
C SER A 95 5.63 10.40 -9.13
N ARG A 96 5.97 9.55 -10.09
CA ARG A 96 6.42 10.03 -11.38
C ARG A 96 6.02 9.08 -12.48
N ALA A 97 5.97 9.60 -13.69
CA ALA A 97 5.58 8.80 -14.83
C ALA A 97 6.53 7.64 -15.03
N ASN A 98 5.97 6.48 -15.26
CA ASN A 98 6.74 5.24 -15.38
C ASN A 98 7.01 4.88 -16.84
N ASP A 99 6.28 5.49 -17.75
CA ASP A 99 6.46 5.22 -19.17
C ASP A 99 6.41 6.53 -19.93
N ASN A 100 6.70 6.45 -21.23
CA ASN A 100 6.76 7.64 -22.07
C ASN A 100 5.39 8.21 -22.34
N ASP A 101 4.36 7.41 -22.22
CA ASP A 101 3.02 7.87 -22.52
C ASP A 101 2.36 8.58 -21.36
N GLY A 102 2.92 8.46 -20.17
CA GLY A 102 2.30 9.05 -18.99
C GLY A 102 1.03 8.35 -18.56
N THR A 103 0.85 7.10 -18.96
CA THR A 103 -0.34 6.35 -18.59
C THR A 103 -0.19 5.62 -17.27
N LEU A 104 1.06 5.37 -16.88
CA LEU A 104 1.33 4.67 -15.63
C LEU A 104 2.31 5.47 -14.80
N PHE A 105 2.14 5.39 -13.50
CA PHE A 105 2.98 6.12 -12.57
C PHE A 105 3.62 5.16 -11.58
N ALA A 106 4.88 5.40 -11.28
CA ALA A 106 5.61 4.67 -10.25
C ALA A 106 5.57 5.51 -8.99
N ASN A 107 5.08 4.93 -7.93
CA ASN A 107 4.89 5.64 -6.67
C ASN A 107 5.65 4.94 -5.57
N ARG A 108 6.35 5.71 -4.77
CA ARG A 108 7.05 5.17 -3.60
C ARG A 108 6.36 5.70 -2.36
N LEU A 109 5.96 4.79 -1.50
CA LEU A 109 5.27 5.14 -0.27
C LEU A 109 6.01 4.55 0.92
N GLN A 110 6.10 5.34 1.97
CA GLN A 110 6.74 4.94 3.20
C GLN A 110 5.65 4.65 4.22
N PHE A 111 5.75 3.52 4.91
CA PHE A 111 4.76 3.19 5.93
C PHE A 111 4.83 4.19 7.07
N VAL A 112 3.67 4.55 7.59
CA VAL A 112 3.54 5.50 8.68
C VAL A 112 2.96 4.76 9.87
N ASP A 113 3.66 4.83 11.01
CA ASP A 113 3.18 4.22 12.25
C ASP A 113 2.79 2.76 12.07
N ILE A 114 3.60 2.04 11.32
CA ILE A 114 3.30 0.62 11.10
C ILE A 114 3.46 -0.14 12.41
N ASP A 115 2.48 -1.00 12.68
CA ASP A 115 2.52 -1.87 13.84
C ASP A 115 3.69 -2.84 13.71
N ARG A 116 4.33 -3.12 14.83
CA ARG A 116 5.47 -4.02 14.86
C ARG A 116 5.14 -5.38 14.30
N LEU A 117 3.96 -5.90 14.64
CA LEU A 117 3.55 -7.21 14.13
C LEU A 117 3.35 -7.20 12.63
N ASP A 118 2.79 -6.13 12.10
CA ASP A 118 2.61 -6.03 10.66
C ASP A 118 3.95 -5.99 9.95
N ARG A 119 4.90 -5.25 10.50
CA ARG A 119 6.22 -5.18 9.89
C ARG A 119 6.90 -6.54 9.93
N GLU A 120 6.77 -7.26 11.03
CA GLU A 120 7.39 -8.56 11.15
C GLU A 120 6.80 -9.55 10.15
N GLU A 121 5.50 -9.45 9.91
CA GLU A 121 4.85 -10.32 8.94
C GLU A 121 5.29 -9.99 7.52
N ILE A 122 5.47 -8.73 7.23
CA ILE A 122 5.98 -8.33 5.93
C ILE A 122 7.39 -8.91 5.72
N ILE A 123 8.22 -8.83 6.73
CA ILE A 123 9.57 -9.36 6.65
C ILE A 123 9.55 -10.88 6.48
N LYS A 124 8.66 -11.56 7.18
CA LYS A 124 8.49 -12.99 7.00
C LYS A 124 8.07 -13.33 5.58
N TYR A 125 7.16 -12.55 5.04
CA TYR A 125 6.72 -12.74 3.67
C TYR A 125 7.90 -12.59 2.70
N ILE A 126 8.72 -11.57 2.89
CA ILE A 126 9.86 -11.33 2.02
C ILE A 126 10.82 -12.51 2.06
N PHE A 127 11.17 -12.96 3.24
CA PHE A 127 12.10 -14.08 3.37
C PHE A 127 11.49 -15.36 2.81
N GLY A 128 10.20 -15.57 3.02
CA GLY A 128 9.54 -16.75 2.50
C GLY A 128 9.55 -16.77 0.99
N GLN A 129 9.29 -15.64 0.37
CA GLN A 129 9.30 -15.55 -1.09
C GLN A 129 10.70 -15.73 -1.64
N GLN A 130 11.70 -15.19 -0.96
CA GLN A 130 13.08 -15.35 -1.41
C GLN A 130 13.50 -16.81 -1.34
N ARG A 131 13.10 -17.53 -0.31
CA ARG A 131 13.39 -18.95 -0.23
C ARG A 131 12.71 -19.71 -1.37
N ASN A 132 11.48 -19.34 -1.69
CA ASN A 132 10.78 -20.01 -2.78
C ASN A 132 11.42 -19.75 -4.13
N ILE A 133 11.91 -18.54 -4.34
CA ILE A 133 12.62 -18.22 -5.58
C ILE A 133 13.88 -19.06 -5.69
N LEU A 134 14.64 -19.17 -4.61
CA LEU A 134 15.84 -19.99 -4.62
C LEU A 134 15.54 -21.44 -4.91
N LYS A 135 14.48 -21.96 -4.31
CA LYS A 135 14.10 -23.35 -4.56
C LYS A 135 13.75 -23.58 -6.03
N LYS A 136 13.06 -22.63 -6.64
CA LYS A 136 12.71 -22.77 -8.04
C LYS A 136 13.95 -22.74 -8.92
N GLU A 137 14.90 -21.86 -8.61
CA GLU A 137 16.12 -21.79 -9.38
C GLU A 137 16.92 -23.06 -9.26
N LEU A 138 17.02 -23.61 -8.06
CA LEU A 138 17.73 -24.86 -7.89
C LEU A 138 17.05 -26.00 -8.61
N SER A 139 15.72 -26.01 -8.61
CA SER A 139 15.00 -27.07 -9.33
C SER A 139 15.20 -26.97 -10.82
N SER A 140 15.23 -25.76 -11.37
CA SER A 140 15.41 -25.66 -12.80
C SER A 140 16.82 -26.02 -13.22
N ASN A 141 17.78 -25.91 -12.35
CA ASN A 141 19.14 -26.29 -12.68
C ASN A 141 19.42 -27.77 -12.46
N GLY A 142 18.54 -28.40 -11.76
CA GLY A 142 18.70 -29.82 -11.51
C GLY A 142 17.95 -30.64 -12.52
#